data_e11988ee15f56762ecf78534ed20657d
#
_entry.id   e11988ee15f56762ecf78534ed20657d
#
_cell.length_a   1.000
_cell.length_b   1.000
_cell.length_c   1.000
_cell.angle_alpha   90.00
_cell.angle_beta   90.00
_cell.angle_gamma   90.00
#
_symmetry.space_group_name_H-M   'P 1'
#
loop_
_entity.id
_entity.type
_entity.pdbx_description
1 polymer ?
#
loop_
_entity_poly.entity_id
_entity_poly.type
_entity_poly.pdbx_seq_one_letter_code
_entity_poly.pdbx_strand_id
1 'polypeptide(L)'
;MLQLDTETIYQAIGQALHLTTATRQSRKGYISSWKAFAPAWAGKVGIEAVDRAMRGEGAPAPIWEGEDGVIAWLLSGPEQVYRVPLPEPGEPKRAILDSYTKEHSAEYQSQALIDLARRLRDRIGDPDQVASIVLHTSHHTHHVIGTGSNDPQKFDPNASRETLDHSIMYIFAVALQDGTWHHERSYAPERASRPDTVALWQKISTREDPEWTRRYHSTDPAEQAFGGRAEITLRNGEVIVDEIAVADAHPLGAKPFEREQYIAKFFDLSEGVVDEAEQQRFLSVVQGLSEVRAGELAALNIVIDPAVLQLAPTIPAGIFG
;
A
#
# COMPACT_ATOMS: atom_id res chain seq x y z
N MET A 1 -19.55 17.59 1.31
CA MET A 1 -19.09 18.50 2.35
C MET A 1 -19.33 19.96 1.94
N LEU A 2 -18.57 20.52 1.00
CA LEU A 2 -18.72 21.94 0.60
C LEU A 2 -19.89 22.22 -0.35
N GLN A 3 -20.50 21.19 -0.94
CA GLN A 3 -21.65 21.28 -1.87
C GLN A 3 -21.38 22.26 -3.04
N LEU A 4 -20.17 22.21 -3.60
CA LEU A 4 -19.76 23.03 -4.72
C LEU A 4 -20.50 22.64 -6.00
N ASP A 5 -20.69 23.61 -6.90
CA ASP A 5 -21.18 23.34 -8.24
C ASP A 5 -20.16 22.60 -9.11
N THR A 6 -20.64 21.98 -10.18
CA THR A 6 -19.83 21.15 -11.06
C THR A 6 -18.65 21.90 -11.69
N GLU A 7 -18.84 23.18 -12.06
CA GLU A 7 -17.79 23.98 -12.67
C GLU A 7 -16.66 24.25 -11.69
N THR A 8 -16.98 24.66 -10.47
CA THR A 8 -15.97 24.86 -9.41
C THR A 8 -15.20 23.58 -9.12
N ILE A 9 -15.88 22.42 -9.08
CA ILE A 9 -15.25 21.10 -8.91
C ILE A 9 -14.31 20.80 -10.08
N TYR A 10 -14.73 21.03 -11.32
CA TYR A 10 -13.94 20.81 -12.53
C TYR A 10 -12.65 21.65 -12.52
N GLN A 11 -12.74 22.92 -12.19
CA GLN A 11 -11.61 23.82 -12.07
C GLN A 11 -10.63 23.36 -10.97
N ALA A 12 -11.14 22.96 -9.81
CA ALA A 12 -10.32 22.44 -8.71
C ALA A 12 -9.57 21.16 -9.10
N ILE A 13 -10.24 20.22 -9.78
CA ILE A 13 -9.62 19.00 -10.27
C ILE A 13 -8.51 19.31 -11.27
N GLY A 14 -8.75 20.22 -12.22
CA GLY A 14 -7.76 20.63 -13.21
C GLY A 14 -6.50 21.22 -12.58
N GLN A 15 -6.65 22.12 -11.61
CA GLN A 15 -5.53 22.72 -10.87
C GLN A 15 -4.74 21.64 -10.08
N ALA A 16 -5.45 20.82 -9.31
CA ALA A 16 -4.82 19.78 -8.50
C ALA A 16 -4.05 18.79 -9.35
N LEU A 17 -4.63 18.33 -10.47
CA LEU A 17 -4.01 17.38 -11.38
C LEU A 17 -2.73 17.92 -12.00
N HIS A 18 -2.73 19.18 -12.41
CA HIS A 18 -1.57 19.83 -13.01
C HIS A 18 -0.35 19.86 -12.05
N LEU A 19 -0.59 19.90 -10.75
CA LEU A 19 0.46 20.02 -9.73
C LEU A 19 0.84 18.70 -9.05
N THR A 20 -0.01 17.66 -9.11
CA THR A 20 0.18 16.43 -8.32
C THR A 20 0.46 15.19 -9.16
N THR A 21 0.66 15.34 -10.45
CA THR A 21 0.94 14.19 -11.32
C THR A 21 2.27 13.54 -10.95
N ALA A 22 2.22 12.25 -10.61
CA ALA A 22 3.38 11.45 -10.22
C ALA A 22 3.61 10.29 -11.20
N THR A 23 4.88 9.99 -11.46
CA THR A 23 5.27 8.87 -12.33
C THR A 23 5.44 7.57 -11.56
N ARG A 24 5.43 6.44 -12.26
CA ARG A 24 5.70 5.11 -11.67
C ARG A 24 7.14 4.94 -11.18
N GLN A 25 8.06 5.83 -11.53
CA GLN A 25 9.43 5.80 -11.01
C GLN A 25 9.48 5.83 -9.48
N SER A 26 8.47 6.39 -8.82
CA SER A 26 8.36 6.37 -7.36
C SER A 26 8.26 4.97 -6.71
N ARG A 27 8.16 3.91 -7.52
CA ARG A 27 8.07 2.50 -7.07
C ARG A 27 9.18 1.62 -7.63
N LYS A 28 10.23 2.22 -8.17
CA LYS A 28 11.35 1.51 -8.81
C LYS A 28 12.67 2.18 -8.49
N GLY A 29 13.75 1.40 -8.38
CA GLY A 29 15.04 1.87 -7.94
C GLY A 29 15.05 2.21 -6.45
N TYR A 30 15.74 3.28 -6.07
CA TYR A 30 15.73 3.78 -4.70
C TYR A 30 14.36 4.40 -4.38
N ILE A 31 13.58 3.71 -3.56
CA ILE A 31 12.29 4.21 -3.08
C ILE A 31 12.52 4.88 -1.73
N SER A 32 12.14 6.15 -1.61
CA SER A 32 12.32 6.94 -0.39
C SER A 32 11.02 7.07 0.41
N SER A 33 11.13 7.60 1.63
CA SER A 33 9.99 7.95 2.49
C SER A 33 8.99 8.91 1.83
N TRP A 34 9.40 9.65 0.79
CA TRP A 34 8.49 10.50 0.00
C TRP A 34 7.29 9.73 -0.54
N LYS A 35 7.44 8.44 -0.85
CA LYS A 35 6.32 7.58 -1.26
C LYS A 35 5.16 7.60 -0.25
N ALA A 36 5.46 7.61 1.04
CA ALA A 36 4.45 7.66 2.09
C ALA A 36 3.81 9.06 2.22
N PHE A 37 4.56 10.12 1.93
CA PHE A 37 4.10 11.50 2.02
C PHE A 37 3.36 11.99 0.77
N ALA A 38 3.60 11.41 -0.39
CA ALA A 38 3.00 11.88 -1.64
C ALA A 38 1.46 11.96 -1.61
N PRO A 39 0.70 11.01 -1.02
CA PRO A 39 -0.75 11.13 -0.90
C PRO A 39 -1.19 12.30 0.00
N ALA A 40 -0.49 12.54 1.11
CA ALA A 40 -0.79 13.66 2.00
C ALA A 40 -0.48 15.00 1.33
N TRP A 41 0.61 15.08 0.57
CA TRP A 41 0.93 16.26 -0.24
C TRP A 41 -0.13 16.51 -1.31
N ALA A 42 -0.57 15.48 -2.02
CA ALA A 42 -1.64 15.60 -3.01
C ALA A 42 -2.94 16.09 -2.37
N GLY A 43 -3.28 15.61 -1.17
CA GLY A 43 -4.43 16.09 -0.40
C GLY A 43 -4.33 17.58 -0.04
N LYS A 44 -3.16 18.03 0.41
CA LYS A 44 -2.90 19.46 0.71
C LYS A 44 -3.09 20.33 -0.54
N VAL A 45 -2.51 19.92 -1.67
CA VAL A 45 -2.67 20.66 -2.94
C VAL A 45 -4.12 20.64 -3.42
N GLY A 46 -4.83 19.52 -3.25
CA GLY A 46 -6.25 19.44 -3.57
C GLY A 46 -7.12 20.41 -2.78
N ILE A 47 -6.85 20.57 -1.47
CA ILE A 47 -7.56 21.56 -0.64
C ILE A 47 -7.28 22.98 -1.12
N GLU A 48 -6.02 23.30 -1.42
CA GLU A 48 -5.65 24.63 -1.93
C GLU A 48 -6.29 24.89 -3.31
N ALA A 49 -6.31 23.91 -4.21
CA ALA A 49 -6.96 24.03 -5.51
C ALA A 49 -8.46 24.32 -5.38
N VAL A 50 -9.15 23.69 -4.42
CA VAL A 50 -10.55 23.97 -4.12
C VAL A 50 -10.74 25.41 -3.64
N ASP A 51 -9.92 25.88 -2.71
CA ASP A 51 -9.99 27.25 -2.19
C ASP A 51 -9.80 28.29 -3.31
N ARG A 52 -8.83 28.06 -4.22
CA ARG A 52 -8.58 28.92 -5.38
C ARG A 52 -9.74 28.90 -6.37
N ALA A 53 -10.28 27.72 -6.71
CA ALA A 53 -11.43 27.61 -7.59
C ALA A 53 -12.68 28.32 -7.03
N MET A 54 -12.92 28.21 -5.72
CA MET A 54 -13.99 28.95 -5.03
C MET A 54 -13.84 30.47 -5.12
N ARG A 55 -12.61 30.96 -5.30
CA ARG A 55 -12.31 32.39 -5.53
C ARG A 55 -12.36 32.79 -7.01
N GLY A 56 -12.72 31.86 -7.91
CA GLY A 56 -12.85 32.10 -9.35
C GLY A 56 -11.55 31.91 -10.14
N GLU A 57 -10.50 31.29 -9.55
CA GLU A 57 -9.29 30.98 -10.31
C GLU A 57 -9.53 29.73 -11.19
N GLY A 58 -9.27 29.88 -12.51
CA GLY A 58 -9.44 28.81 -13.48
C GLY A 58 -8.23 27.88 -13.57
N ALA A 59 -8.47 26.67 -14.08
CA ALA A 59 -7.43 25.68 -14.37
C ALA A 59 -7.07 25.68 -15.87
N PRO A 60 -5.89 25.15 -16.25
CA PRO A 60 -5.64 24.78 -17.64
C PRO A 60 -6.67 23.75 -18.10
N ALA A 61 -7.26 23.95 -19.30
CA ALA A 61 -8.28 23.08 -19.85
C ALA A 61 -8.09 22.96 -21.39
N PRO A 62 -8.38 21.77 -21.97
CA PRO A 62 -8.71 20.49 -21.29
C PRO A 62 -7.47 19.78 -20.79
N ILE A 63 -7.34 19.59 -19.47
CA ILE A 63 -6.15 18.96 -18.85
C ILE A 63 -6.11 17.44 -19.05
N TRP A 64 -7.28 16.81 -19.20
CA TRP A 64 -7.38 15.37 -19.39
C TRP A 64 -7.20 14.95 -20.84
N GLU A 65 -8.06 15.45 -21.73
CA GLU A 65 -8.25 15.03 -23.10
C GLU A 65 -7.50 15.90 -24.13
N GLY A 66 -6.78 16.91 -23.71
CA GLY A 66 -5.97 17.74 -24.58
C GLY A 66 -4.86 16.92 -25.28
N GLU A 67 -4.39 17.39 -26.45
CA GLU A 67 -3.32 16.73 -27.20
C GLU A 67 -2.02 16.60 -26.39
N ASP A 68 -1.77 17.53 -25.47
CA ASP A 68 -0.68 17.52 -24.50
C ASP A 68 -1.18 17.20 -23.07
N GLY A 69 -2.38 16.63 -22.96
CA GLY A 69 -3.03 16.32 -21.69
C GLY A 69 -2.55 15.01 -21.05
N VAL A 70 -3.13 14.72 -19.90
CA VAL A 70 -2.75 13.55 -19.05
C VAL A 70 -2.99 12.23 -19.78
N ILE A 71 -4.12 12.12 -20.50
CA ILE A 71 -4.44 10.88 -21.24
C ILE A 71 -3.38 10.59 -22.32
N ALA A 72 -2.99 11.63 -23.08
CA ALA A 72 -2.03 11.50 -24.17
C ALA A 72 -0.63 11.12 -23.68
N TRP A 73 -0.15 11.74 -22.61
CA TRP A 73 1.24 11.66 -22.18
C TRP A 73 1.52 10.70 -21.03
N LEU A 74 0.56 10.49 -20.15
CA LEU A 74 0.78 9.75 -18.90
C LEU A 74 -0.07 8.48 -18.78
N LEU A 75 -1.11 8.35 -19.59
CA LEU A 75 -1.96 7.16 -19.62
C LEU A 75 -1.76 6.36 -20.92
N SER A 76 -2.82 5.86 -21.50
CA SER A 76 -2.72 4.90 -22.63
C SER A 76 -2.70 5.53 -24.01
N GLY A 77 -2.43 6.82 -24.13
CA GLY A 77 -2.33 7.54 -25.38
C GLY A 77 -3.61 8.32 -25.77
N PRO A 78 -3.51 9.25 -26.75
CA PRO A 78 -4.55 10.24 -27.03
C PRO A 78 -5.88 9.63 -27.56
N GLU A 79 -5.83 8.40 -28.09
CA GLU A 79 -7.01 7.72 -28.65
C GLU A 79 -7.86 7.01 -27.58
N GLN A 80 -7.41 7.05 -26.31
CA GLN A 80 -8.11 6.34 -25.25
C GLN A 80 -9.20 7.21 -24.63
N VAL A 81 -10.32 6.57 -24.32
CA VAL A 81 -11.46 7.20 -23.63
C VAL A 81 -11.66 6.55 -22.29
N TYR A 82 -11.65 7.36 -21.25
CA TYR A 82 -11.93 6.94 -19.87
C TYR A 82 -13.32 7.40 -19.46
N ARG A 83 -14.11 6.48 -18.89
CA ARG A 83 -15.41 6.77 -18.31
C ARG A 83 -15.39 6.41 -16.84
N VAL A 84 -15.59 7.41 -15.99
CA VAL A 84 -15.67 7.25 -14.55
C VAL A 84 -17.12 7.42 -14.14
N PRO A 85 -17.80 6.35 -13.68
CA PRO A 85 -19.16 6.48 -13.16
C PRO A 85 -19.15 7.31 -11.87
N LEU A 86 -19.95 8.33 -11.81
CA LEU A 86 -20.18 9.12 -10.61
C LEU A 86 -21.48 8.66 -9.94
N PRO A 87 -21.61 8.79 -8.61
CA PRO A 87 -22.85 8.48 -7.92
C PRO A 87 -24.02 9.33 -8.44
N GLU A 88 -25.18 8.70 -8.60
CA GLU A 88 -26.40 9.41 -8.96
C GLU A 88 -26.87 10.38 -7.86
N PRO A 89 -27.68 11.40 -8.20
CA PRO A 89 -28.25 12.29 -7.20
C PRO A 89 -29.06 11.52 -6.16
N GLY A 90 -28.69 11.66 -4.88
CA GLY A 90 -29.31 10.94 -3.76
C GLY A 90 -28.74 9.55 -3.47
N GLU A 91 -27.85 9.04 -4.31
CA GLU A 91 -27.15 7.79 -4.04
C GLU A 91 -26.19 7.95 -2.85
N PRO A 92 -26.17 7.01 -1.88
CA PRO A 92 -25.23 7.04 -0.79
C PRO A 92 -23.78 6.93 -1.25
N LYS A 93 -22.92 7.87 -0.87
CA LYS A 93 -21.48 7.87 -1.23
C LYS A 93 -20.72 6.93 -0.31
N ARG A 94 -20.72 5.65 -0.63
CA ARG A 94 -20.22 4.56 0.22
C ARG A 94 -19.05 3.78 -0.38
N ALA A 95 -18.43 4.28 -1.46
CA ALA A 95 -17.32 3.58 -2.13
C ALA A 95 -16.15 3.21 -1.22
N ILE A 96 -15.97 3.91 -0.08
CA ILE A 96 -14.98 3.53 0.93
C ILE A 96 -15.20 2.12 1.49
N LEU A 97 -16.45 1.62 1.48
CA LEU A 97 -16.78 0.28 1.97
C LEU A 97 -16.32 -0.82 1.01
N ASP A 98 -16.02 -0.48 -0.24
CA ASP A 98 -15.48 -1.41 -1.25
C ASP A 98 -13.95 -1.45 -1.22
N SER A 99 -13.30 -0.72 -0.30
CA SER A 99 -11.85 -0.74 -0.13
C SER A 99 -11.42 -1.77 0.92
N TYR A 100 -10.22 -2.31 0.75
CA TYR A 100 -9.63 -3.29 1.64
C TYR A 100 -8.51 -2.69 2.46
N THR A 101 -8.47 -2.98 3.75
CA THR A 101 -7.36 -2.61 4.62
C THR A 101 -6.32 -3.72 4.65
N LYS A 102 -5.08 -3.33 4.92
CA LYS A 102 -3.98 -4.28 5.08
C LYS A 102 -3.93 -4.80 6.52
N GLU A 103 -3.76 -6.09 6.71
CA GLU A 103 -3.31 -6.64 8.00
C GLU A 103 -1.84 -6.29 8.22
N HIS A 104 -1.00 -6.66 7.27
CA HIS A 104 0.45 -6.50 7.36
C HIS A 104 0.89 -5.12 6.86
N SER A 105 1.84 -4.49 7.55
CA SER A 105 2.47 -3.24 7.10
C SER A 105 3.46 -3.53 5.98
N ALA A 106 2.92 -3.92 4.82
CA ALA A 106 3.63 -4.27 3.60
C ALA A 106 2.83 -3.84 2.38
N GLU A 107 3.42 -3.89 1.19
CA GLU A 107 2.76 -3.61 -0.06
C GLU A 107 1.50 -4.49 -0.23
N TYR A 108 0.44 -3.99 -0.94
CA TYR A 108 -0.85 -4.68 -0.94
C TYR A 108 -0.79 -6.05 -1.63
N GLN A 109 -0.09 -6.19 -2.76
CA GLN A 109 0.04 -7.47 -3.46
C GLN A 109 0.83 -8.52 -2.67
N SER A 110 1.49 -8.11 -1.59
CA SER A 110 2.19 -9.05 -0.69
C SER A 110 1.31 -9.61 0.43
N GLN A 111 0.15 -9.02 0.71
CA GLN A 111 -0.67 -9.42 1.87
C GLN A 111 -1.00 -10.91 1.87
N ALA A 112 -1.63 -11.40 0.80
CA ALA A 112 -1.95 -12.81 0.66
C ALA A 112 -0.71 -13.71 0.61
N LEU A 113 0.38 -13.24 0.00
CA LEU A 113 1.62 -14.02 -0.11
C LEU A 113 2.37 -14.11 1.23
N ILE A 114 2.20 -13.15 2.14
CA ILE A 114 2.67 -13.26 3.54
C ILE A 114 1.92 -14.39 4.24
N ASP A 115 0.60 -14.43 4.12
CA ASP A 115 -0.23 -15.49 4.72
C ASP A 115 0.11 -16.86 4.14
N LEU A 116 0.35 -16.93 2.82
CA LEU A 116 0.79 -18.14 2.15
C LEU A 116 2.17 -18.63 2.68
N ALA A 117 3.13 -17.70 2.84
CA ALA A 117 4.44 -18.02 3.39
C ALA A 117 4.34 -18.57 4.81
N ARG A 118 3.52 -17.94 5.66
CA ARG A 118 3.26 -18.39 7.04
C ARG A 118 2.68 -19.80 7.07
N ARG A 119 1.71 -20.10 6.20
CA ARG A 119 1.06 -21.40 6.09
C ARG A 119 2.02 -22.49 5.58
N LEU A 120 2.91 -22.14 4.65
CA LEU A 120 3.90 -23.08 4.08
C LEU A 120 5.05 -23.38 5.01
N ARG A 121 5.34 -22.52 5.98
CA ARG A 121 6.45 -22.67 6.93
C ARG A 121 6.42 -24.04 7.64
N ASP A 122 5.27 -24.43 8.17
CA ASP A 122 5.13 -25.68 8.92
C ASP A 122 5.31 -26.91 8.01
N ARG A 123 4.97 -26.78 6.72
CA ARG A 123 5.14 -27.85 5.74
C ARG A 123 6.59 -28.02 5.28
N ILE A 124 7.36 -26.94 5.28
CA ILE A 124 8.79 -26.93 4.89
C ILE A 124 9.65 -27.38 6.08
N GLY A 125 9.29 -26.96 7.28
CA GLY A 125 10.03 -27.20 8.52
C GLY A 125 11.31 -26.38 8.60
N ASP A 126 12.34 -26.75 7.81
CA ASP A 126 13.63 -26.06 7.78
C ASP A 126 13.82 -25.27 6.48
N PRO A 127 13.82 -23.93 6.51
CA PRO A 127 14.04 -23.09 5.33
C PRO A 127 15.37 -23.33 4.60
N ASP A 128 16.38 -23.87 5.27
CA ASP A 128 17.67 -24.21 4.65
C ASP A 128 17.55 -25.34 3.63
N GLN A 129 16.50 -26.15 3.74
CA GLN A 129 16.19 -27.23 2.77
C GLN A 129 15.59 -26.69 1.46
N VAL A 130 15.23 -25.43 1.38
CA VAL A 130 14.71 -24.82 0.16
C VAL A 130 15.82 -24.69 -0.88
N ALA A 131 15.60 -25.27 -2.06
CA ALA A 131 16.45 -25.13 -3.23
C ALA A 131 16.02 -23.91 -4.08
N SER A 132 14.70 -23.76 -4.33
CA SER A 132 14.14 -22.62 -5.06
C SER A 132 12.66 -22.40 -4.71
N ILE A 133 12.19 -21.16 -4.90
CA ILE A 133 10.79 -20.77 -4.79
C ILE A 133 10.38 -20.01 -6.06
N VAL A 134 9.28 -20.41 -6.67
CA VAL A 134 8.64 -19.69 -7.77
C VAL A 134 7.26 -19.23 -7.33
N LEU A 135 7.03 -17.94 -7.34
CA LEU A 135 5.72 -17.34 -7.06
C LEU A 135 5.02 -17.02 -8.38
N HIS A 136 3.96 -17.75 -8.70
CA HIS A 136 3.11 -17.51 -9.85
C HIS A 136 2.04 -16.48 -9.44
N THR A 137 1.98 -15.35 -10.13
CA THR A 137 1.16 -14.21 -9.70
C THR A 137 0.72 -13.35 -10.89
N SER A 138 -0.04 -12.29 -10.63
CA SER A 138 -0.53 -11.39 -11.68
C SER A 138 0.61 -10.63 -12.36
N HIS A 139 0.34 -10.15 -13.59
CA HIS A 139 1.21 -9.22 -14.32
C HIS A 139 1.65 -8.06 -13.41
N HIS A 140 0.70 -7.45 -12.72
CA HIS A 140 0.98 -6.27 -11.88
C HIS A 140 1.97 -6.63 -10.74
N THR A 141 1.72 -7.69 -9.99
CA THR A 141 2.60 -8.14 -8.92
C THR A 141 4.00 -8.50 -9.43
N HIS A 142 4.06 -9.26 -10.55
CA HIS A 142 5.32 -9.66 -11.17
C HIS A 142 6.19 -8.45 -11.59
N HIS A 143 5.59 -7.46 -12.25
CA HIS A 143 6.31 -6.30 -12.78
C HIS A 143 6.50 -5.14 -11.81
N VAL A 144 5.78 -5.09 -10.69
CA VAL A 144 5.93 -4.01 -9.71
C VAL A 144 6.82 -4.40 -8.54
N ILE A 145 6.53 -5.53 -7.88
CA ILE A 145 7.26 -5.96 -6.68
C ILE A 145 8.05 -7.26 -6.87
N GLY A 146 7.89 -7.92 -8.01
CA GLY A 146 8.53 -9.18 -8.36
C GLY A 146 9.78 -9.04 -9.22
N THR A 147 10.29 -10.18 -9.67
CA THR A 147 11.50 -10.24 -10.53
C THR A 147 11.30 -9.64 -11.92
N GLY A 148 10.06 -9.57 -12.41
CA GLY A 148 9.72 -8.91 -13.68
C GLY A 148 9.89 -7.39 -13.67
N SER A 149 10.10 -6.77 -12.51
CA SER A 149 10.45 -5.34 -12.41
C SER A 149 11.81 -5.02 -12.99
N ASN A 150 12.70 -6.02 -13.13
CA ASN A 150 14.11 -5.86 -13.55
C ASN A 150 14.85 -4.81 -12.71
N ASP A 151 14.60 -4.79 -11.40
CA ASP A 151 15.15 -3.83 -10.46
C ASP A 151 16.07 -4.56 -9.46
N PRO A 152 17.40 -4.45 -9.60
CA PRO A 152 18.35 -5.15 -8.74
C PRO A 152 18.31 -4.69 -7.28
N GLN A 153 17.82 -3.49 -7.00
CA GLN A 153 17.71 -3.01 -5.62
C GLN A 153 16.70 -3.83 -4.80
N LYS A 154 15.80 -4.56 -5.45
CA LYS A 154 14.89 -5.49 -4.78
C LYS A 154 15.58 -6.74 -4.20
N PHE A 155 16.87 -6.88 -4.43
CA PHE A 155 17.74 -7.92 -3.86
C PHE A 155 18.91 -7.34 -3.04
N ASP A 156 18.90 -6.03 -2.76
CA ASP A 156 19.94 -5.37 -1.98
C ASP A 156 19.57 -5.37 -0.48
N PRO A 157 20.35 -6.04 0.39
CA PRO A 157 20.11 -6.06 1.83
C PRO A 157 20.32 -4.71 2.52
N ASN A 158 20.95 -3.75 1.83
CA ASN A 158 21.13 -2.38 2.30
C ASN A 158 20.10 -1.40 1.70
N ALA A 159 19.09 -1.91 0.97
CA ALA A 159 18.06 -1.07 0.40
C ALA A 159 17.23 -0.37 1.48
N SER A 160 16.61 0.76 1.10
CA SER A 160 15.68 1.45 1.99
C SER A 160 14.51 0.55 2.40
N ARG A 161 13.93 0.85 3.58
CA ARG A 161 12.71 0.17 4.05
C ARG A 161 11.63 0.16 2.97
N GLU A 162 11.46 1.25 2.26
CA GLU A 162 10.45 1.40 1.21
C GLU A 162 10.77 0.54 -0.02
N THR A 163 12.04 0.31 -0.32
CA THR A 163 12.46 -0.62 -1.38
C THR A 163 12.22 -2.07 -0.97
N LEU A 164 12.57 -2.44 0.27
CA LEU A 164 12.27 -3.76 0.83
C LEU A 164 10.76 -4.05 0.85
N ASP A 165 9.94 -3.04 1.16
CA ASP A 165 8.47 -3.08 1.08
C ASP A 165 7.95 -3.36 -0.35
N HIS A 166 8.77 -3.12 -1.37
CA HIS A 166 8.47 -3.38 -2.77
C HIS A 166 9.25 -4.58 -3.35
N SER A 167 9.75 -5.47 -2.51
CA SER A 167 10.38 -6.73 -2.90
C SER A 167 9.59 -7.91 -2.35
N ILE A 168 8.74 -8.52 -3.19
CA ILE A 168 7.99 -9.72 -2.75
C ILE A 168 8.93 -10.88 -2.42
N MET A 169 10.11 -10.94 -3.03
CA MET A 169 11.11 -11.95 -2.75
C MET A 169 11.63 -11.82 -1.31
N TYR A 170 11.94 -10.58 -0.87
CA TYR A 170 12.31 -10.27 0.50
C TYR A 170 11.16 -10.58 1.47
N ILE A 171 9.97 -10.03 1.18
CA ILE A 171 8.79 -10.15 2.05
C ILE A 171 8.44 -11.63 2.27
N PHE A 172 8.43 -12.42 1.21
CA PHE A 172 8.12 -13.85 1.30
C PHE A 172 9.18 -14.61 2.10
N ALA A 173 10.47 -14.32 1.90
CA ALA A 173 11.56 -14.93 2.65
C ALA A 173 11.44 -14.68 4.15
N VAL A 174 11.21 -13.42 4.55
CA VAL A 174 11.07 -13.03 5.95
C VAL A 174 9.84 -13.65 6.58
N ALA A 175 8.68 -13.58 5.90
CA ALA A 175 7.44 -14.17 6.39
C ALA A 175 7.55 -15.70 6.57
N LEU A 176 8.25 -16.37 5.66
CA LEU A 176 8.51 -17.81 5.74
C LEU A 176 9.42 -18.15 6.94
N GLN A 177 10.48 -17.38 7.16
CA GLN A 177 11.43 -17.62 8.26
C GLN A 177 10.83 -17.31 9.63
N ASP A 178 10.12 -16.18 9.76
CA ASP A 178 9.63 -15.68 11.05
C ASP A 178 8.24 -16.22 11.42
N GLY A 179 7.42 -16.65 10.44
CA GLY A 179 6.02 -17.04 10.66
C GLY A 179 5.11 -15.88 11.05
N THR A 180 5.62 -14.65 10.98
CA THR A 180 4.92 -13.41 11.33
C THR A 180 5.46 -12.24 10.51
N TRP A 181 4.75 -11.11 10.57
CA TRP A 181 5.19 -9.86 9.96
C TRP A 181 5.03 -8.70 10.94
N HIS A 182 6.07 -7.88 11.10
CA HIS A 182 6.07 -6.73 12.00
C HIS A 182 6.49 -5.46 11.26
N HIS A 183 5.81 -4.36 11.50
CA HIS A 183 5.97 -3.09 10.78
C HIS A 183 7.38 -2.45 10.89
N GLU A 184 8.15 -2.79 11.92
CA GLU A 184 9.54 -2.33 12.11
C GLU A 184 10.54 -3.48 12.02
N ARG A 185 10.39 -4.51 12.89
CA ARG A 185 11.37 -5.59 13.02
C ARG A 185 11.59 -6.37 11.72
N SER A 186 10.53 -6.55 10.90
CA SER A 186 10.66 -7.23 9.62
C SER A 186 11.43 -6.43 8.57
N TYR A 187 11.67 -5.13 8.81
CA TYR A 187 12.43 -4.24 7.92
C TYR A 187 13.76 -3.76 8.52
N ALA A 188 14.10 -4.18 9.73
CA ALA A 188 15.32 -3.76 10.37
C ALA A 188 16.56 -4.12 9.53
N PRO A 189 17.56 -3.23 9.41
CA PRO A 189 18.76 -3.51 8.60
C PRO A 189 19.46 -4.81 8.98
N GLU A 190 19.55 -5.12 10.28
CA GLU A 190 20.08 -6.37 10.79
C GLU A 190 19.25 -7.59 10.41
N ARG A 191 17.92 -7.42 10.23
CA ARG A 191 17.05 -8.48 9.74
C ARG A 191 17.23 -8.72 8.26
N ALA A 192 17.32 -7.66 7.46
CA ALA A 192 17.50 -7.73 6.01
C ALA A 192 18.87 -8.30 5.63
N SER A 193 19.91 -7.97 6.40
CA SER A 193 21.29 -8.40 6.13
C SER A 193 21.66 -9.75 6.73
N ARG A 194 20.77 -10.46 7.40
CA ARG A 194 21.04 -11.82 7.92
C ARG A 194 21.45 -12.75 6.76
N PRO A 195 22.58 -13.47 6.90
CA PRO A 195 23.08 -14.34 5.82
C PRO A 195 22.07 -15.40 5.35
N ASP A 196 21.31 -16.00 6.27
CA ASP A 196 20.27 -16.99 5.97
C ASP A 196 19.07 -16.36 5.22
N THR A 197 18.72 -15.13 5.56
CA THR A 197 17.66 -14.37 4.85
C THR A 197 18.11 -14.03 3.44
N VAL A 198 19.30 -13.49 3.28
CA VAL A 198 19.87 -13.18 1.95
C VAL A 198 19.96 -14.45 1.11
N ALA A 199 20.42 -15.56 1.68
CA ALA A 199 20.52 -16.83 0.97
C ALA A 199 19.16 -17.39 0.53
N LEU A 200 18.11 -17.25 1.35
CA LEU A 200 16.75 -17.66 0.98
C LEU A 200 16.14 -16.72 -0.04
N TRP A 201 16.25 -15.42 0.17
CA TRP A 201 15.74 -14.37 -0.69
C TRP A 201 16.22 -14.52 -2.15
N GLN A 202 17.52 -14.80 -2.34
CA GLN A 202 18.13 -15.03 -3.67
C GLN A 202 17.58 -16.26 -4.41
N LYS A 203 16.90 -17.18 -3.74
CA LYS A 203 16.29 -18.38 -4.32
C LYS A 203 14.85 -18.15 -4.78
N ILE A 204 14.29 -16.94 -4.55
CA ILE A 204 12.89 -16.63 -4.84
C ILE A 204 12.80 -15.86 -6.14
N SER A 205 11.94 -16.30 -7.02
CA SER A 205 11.58 -15.63 -8.26
C SER A 205 10.07 -15.55 -8.42
N THR A 206 9.62 -14.67 -9.29
CA THR A 206 8.20 -14.58 -9.65
C THR A 206 8.00 -14.92 -11.12
N ARG A 207 6.82 -15.42 -11.46
CA ARG A 207 6.36 -15.60 -12.85
C ARG A 207 4.96 -15.01 -13.00
N GLU A 208 4.76 -14.32 -14.11
CA GLU A 208 3.41 -13.95 -14.51
C GLU A 208 2.63 -15.22 -14.88
N ASP A 209 1.40 -15.29 -14.38
CA ASP A 209 0.44 -16.31 -14.71
C ASP A 209 -0.83 -15.63 -15.25
N PRO A 210 -1.27 -15.94 -16.49
CA PRO A 210 -2.42 -15.29 -17.11
C PRO A 210 -3.71 -15.41 -16.30
N GLU A 211 -3.90 -16.53 -15.57
CA GLU A 211 -5.10 -16.71 -14.75
C GLU A 211 -5.09 -15.76 -13.54
N TRP A 212 -3.94 -15.59 -12.87
CA TRP A 212 -3.82 -14.61 -11.79
C TRP A 212 -3.95 -13.19 -12.32
N THR A 213 -3.47 -12.89 -13.53
CA THR A 213 -3.66 -11.59 -14.20
C THR A 213 -5.13 -11.33 -14.50
N ARG A 214 -5.87 -12.32 -15.03
CA ARG A 214 -7.31 -12.23 -15.27
C ARG A 214 -8.08 -11.96 -13.98
N ARG A 215 -7.79 -12.72 -12.93
CA ARG A 215 -8.42 -12.58 -11.62
C ARG A 215 -8.11 -11.24 -10.96
N TYR A 216 -6.89 -10.73 -11.10
CA TYR A 216 -6.51 -9.42 -10.57
C TYR A 216 -7.37 -8.28 -11.14
N HIS A 217 -7.80 -8.39 -12.39
CA HIS A 217 -8.62 -7.40 -13.08
C HIS A 217 -10.12 -7.73 -13.10
N SER A 218 -10.54 -8.82 -12.45
CA SER A 218 -11.96 -9.16 -12.39
C SER A 218 -12.74 -8.10 -11.63
N THR A 219 -13.91 -7.76 -12.14
CA THR A 219 -14.89 -6.90 -11.46
C THR A 219 -15.88 -7.70 -10.63
N ASP A 220 -15.84 -9.03 -10.72
CA ASP A 220 -16.60 -9.93 -9.84
C ASP A 220 -15.80 -10.14 -8.55
N PRO A 221 -16.30 -9.69 -7.39
CA PRO A 221 -15.62 -9.86 -6.11
C PRO A 221 -15.33 -11.33 -5.76
N ALA A 222 -16.14 -12.28 -6.25
CA ALA A 222 -15.93 -13.70 -6.00
C ALA A 222 -14.75 -14.28 -6.79
N GLU A 223 -14.42 -13.69 -7.94
CA GLU A 223 -13.28 -14.08 -8.76
C GLU A 223 -12.02 -13.26 -8.49
N GLN A 224 -12.18 -12.03 -8.01
CA GLN A 224 -11.06 -11.11 -7.81
C GLN A 224 -10.03 -11.71 -6.85
N ALA A 225 -8.76 -11.65 -7.23
CA ALA A 225 -7.67 -12.20 -6.45
C ALA A 225 -6.41 -11.36 -6.54
N PHE A 226 -5.77 -11.15 -5.40
CA PHE A 226 -4.53 -10.38 -5.26
C PHE A 226 -3.36 -11.24 -4.75
N GLY A 227 -3.55 -12.54 -4.68
CA GLY A 227 -2.58 -13.52 -4.21
C GLY A 227 -1.79 -14.19 -5.34
N GLY A 228 -1.54 -15.47 -5.15
CA GLY A 228 -0.76 -16.26 -6.09
C GLY A 228 -0.60 -17.71 -5.63
N ARG A 229 0.17 -18.46 -6.41
CA ARG A 229 0.57 -19.83 -6.15
C ARG A 229 2.08 -19.88 -5.91
N ALA A 230 2.51 -20.50 -4.81
CA ALA A 230 3.90 -20.79 -4.53
C ALA A 230 4.24 -22.22 -4.93
N GLU A 231 5.37 -22.39 -5.63
CA GLU A 231 5.97 -23.68 -5.93
C GLU A 231 7.37 -23.69 -5.31
N ILE A 232 7.56 -24.55 -4.31
CA ILE A 232 8.79 -24.62 -3.51
C ILE A 232 9.44 -25.98 -3.78
N THR A 233 10.65 -25.93 -4.33
CA THR A 233 11.46 -27.14 -4.51
C THR A 233 12.45 -27.27 -3.37
N LEU A 234 12.44 -28.41 -2.69
CA LEU A 234 13.41 -28.74 -1.64
C LEU A 234 14.66 -29.38 -2.23
N ARG A 235 15.75 -29.39 -1.46
CA ARG A 235 17.04 -29.98 -1.89
C ARG A 235 16.96 -31.48 -2.14
N ASN A 236 16.02 -32.19 -1.53
CA ASN A 236 15.75 -33.59 -1.77
C ASN A 236 14.95 -33.87 -3.05
N GLY A 237 14.54 -32.85 -3.77
CA GLY A 237 13.72 -32.90 -4.99
C GLY A 237 12.22 -32.91 -4.74
N GLU A 238 11.76 -32.89 -3.50
CA GLU A 238 10.34 -32.72 -3.17
C GLU A 238 9.85 -31.34 -3.62
N VAL A 239 8.63 -31.28 -4.17
CA VAL A 239 7.97 -30.05 -4.57
C VAL A 239 6.72 -29.83 -3.72
N ILE A 240 6.67 -28.73 -3.03
CA ILE A 240 5.53 -28.30 -2.22
C ILE A 240 4.81 -27.18 -2.99
N VAL A 241 3.52 -27.36 -3.23
CA VAL A 241 2.67 -26.37 -3.92
C VAL A 241 1.51 -25.99 -3.02
N ASP A 242 1.22 -24.69 -3.00
CA ASP A 242 0.03 -24.14 -2.35
C ASP A 242 -0.33 -22.79 -2.97
N GLU A 243 -1.59 -22.34 -2.80
CA GLU A 243 -2.08 -21.10 -3.37
C GLU A 243 -3.05 -20.38 -2.44
N ILE A 244 -3.18 -19.08 -2.63
CA ILE A 244 -4.09 -18.22 -1.90
C ILE A 244 -4.64 -17.14 -2.83
N ALA A 245 -5.94 -16.95 -2.84
CA ALA A 245 -6.58 -15.95 -3.70
C ALA A 245 -6.52 -14.54 -3.11
N VAL A 246 -6.88 -14.42 -1.83
CA VAL A 246 -6.94 -13.16 -1.09
C VAL A 246 -6.30 -13.35 0.28
N ALA A 247 -5.86 -12.25 0.90
CA ALA A 247 -5.30 -12.28 2.25
C ALA A 247 -6.32 -12.81 3.28
N ASP A 248 -5.85 -13.38 4.36
CA ASP A 248 -6.71 -13.90 5.43
C ASP A 248 -7.64 -12.80 5.99
N ALA A 249 -7.15 -11.58 6.14
CA ALA A 249 -7.89 -10.42 6.63
C ALA A 249 -8.88 -9.80 5.62
N HIS A 250 -8.85 -10.25 4.36
CA HIS A 250 -9.79 -9.78 3.34
C HIS A 250 -11.23 -10.20 3.69
N PRO A 251 -12.29 -9.43 3.32
CA PRO A 251 -13.68 -9.83 3.58
C PRO A 251 -14.07 -11.23 3.11
N LEU A 252 -13.41 -11.73 2.06
CA LEU A 252 -13.57 -13.10 1.54
C LEU A 252 -12.41 -14.03 1.96
N GLY A 253 -11.56 -13.61 2.88
CA GLY A 253 -10.44 -14.37 3.39
C GLY A 253 -10.82 -15.35 4.50
N ALA A 254 -9.83 -16.10 4.99
CA ALA A 254 -10.06 -17.12 6.03
C ALA A 254 -10.33 -16.52 7.42
N LYS A 255 -9.90 -15.27 7.68
CA LYS A 255 -10.06 -14.56 8.95
C LYS A 255 -10.34 -13.08 8.69
N PRO A 256 -11.52 -12.74 8.13
CA PRO A 256 -11.84 -11.37 7.79
C PRO A 256 -11.65 -10.43 8.97
N PHE A 257 -11.09 -9.24 8.73
CA PHE A 257 -10.96 -8.24 9.76
C PHE A 257 -12.32 -7.65 10.11
N GLU A 258 -12.58 -7.60 11.41
CA GLU A 258 -13.69 -6.90 12.03
C GLU A 258 -13.15 -5.76 12.90
N ARG A 259 -14.04 -5.06 13.60
CA ARG A 259 -13.70 -3.90 14.42
C ARG A 259 -12.56 -4.18 15.42
N GLU A 260 -12.58 -5.33 16.06
CA GLU A 260 -11.59 -5.70 17.08
C GLU A 260 -10.18 -5.80 16.52
N GLN A 261 -10.03 -6.37 15.31
CA GLN A 261 -8.73 -6.49 14.64
C GLN A 261 -8.20 -5.13 14.19
N TYR A 262 -9.09 -4.21 13.74
CA TYR A 262 -8.67 -2.83 13.44
C TYR A 262 -8.21 -2.08 14.68
N ILE A 263 -8.90 -2.26 15.82
CA ILE A 263 -8.52 -1.68 17.10
C ILE A 263 -7.17 -2.23 17.56
N ALA A 264 -6.98 -3.55 17.53
CA ALA A 264 -5.70 -4.18 17.88
C ALA A 264 -4.56 -3.63 17.01
N LYS A 265 -4.77 -3.55 15.70
CA LYS A 265 -3.78 -2.97 14.78
C LYS A 265 -3.46 -1.50 15.09
N PHE A 266 -4.44 -0.71 15.51
CA PHE A 266 -4.20 0.67 15.93
C PHE A 266 -3.25 0.73 17.13
N PHE A 267 -3.47 -0.11 18.14
CA PHE A 267 -2.61 -0.18 19.32
C PHE A 267 -1.21 -0.65 18.94
N ASP A 268 -1.08 -1.70 18.15
CA ASP A 268 0.22 -2.22 17.70
C ASP A 268 1.05 -1.16 16.95
N LEU A 269 0.41 -0.38 16.06
CA LEU A 269 1.09 0.62 15.26
C LEU A 269 1.42 1.91 16.02
N SER A 270 0.75 2.17 17.12
CA SER A 270 0.96 3.35 17.96
C SER A 270 1.78 3.06 19.23
N GLU A 271 2.15 1.81 19.46
CA GLU A 271 2.98 1.39 20.60
C GLU A 271 4.31 2.16 20.61
N GLY A 272 4.67 2.68 21.79
CA GLY A 272 5.93 3.43 21.98
C GLY A 272 5.96 4.84 21.38
N VAL A 273 4.91 5.24 20.65
CA VAL A 273 4.80 6.57 20.03
C VAL A 273 3.70 7.40 20.67
N VAL A 274 2.57 6.79 20.95
CA VAL A 274 1.39 7.41 21.58
C VAL A 274 1.18 6.79 22.94
N ASP A 275 0.98 7.60 23.99
CA ASP A 275 0.69 7.07 25.31
C ASP A 275 -0.71 6.42 25.37
N GLU A 276 -0.89 5.47 26.30
CA GLU A 276 -2.09 4.66 26.38
C GLU A 276 -3.36 5.50 26.61
N ALA A 277 -3.27 6.57 27.40
CA ALA A 277 -4.42 7.45 27.66
C ALA A 277 -4.86 8.16 26.38
N GLU A 278 -3.92 8.63 25.57
CA GLU A 278 -4.20 9.26 24.29
C GLU A 278 -4.69 8.27 23.23
N GLN A 279 -4.15 7.04 23.22
CA GLN A 279 -4.68 5.96 22.36
C GLN A 279 -6.16 5.71 22.65
N GLN A 280 -6.54 5.59 23.94
CA GLN A 280 -7.93 5.36 24.34
C GLN A 280 -8.81 6.57 24.03
N ARG A 281 -8.33 7.80 24.31
CA ARG A 281 -9.05 9.04 23.95
C ARG A 281 -9.35 9.11 22.47
N PHE A 282 -8.32 8.94 21.63
CA PHE A 282 -8.47 9.02 20.18
C PHE A 282 -9.42 7.94 19.65
N LEU A 283 -9.26 6.70 20.10
CA LEU A 283 -10.13 5.60 19.71
C LEU A 283 -11.60 5.89 20.07
N SER A 284 -11.86 6.42 21.27
CA SER A 284 -13.21 6.82 21.69
C SER A 284 -13.82 7.89 20.78
N VAL A 285 -13.04 8.90 20.41
CA VAL A 285 -13.50 9.97 19.50
C VAL A 285 -13.81 9.42 18.11
N VAL A 286 -12.92 8.56 17.56
CA VAL A 286 -13.12 7.98 16.23
C VAL A 286 -14.32 7.02 16.18
N GLN A 287 -14.55 6.25 17.26
CA GLN A 287 -15.72 5.38 17.34
C GLN A 287 -17.04 6.17 17.45
N GLY A 288 -16.98 7.37 18.04
CA GLY A 288 -18.10 8.32 18.11
C GLY A 288 -18.11 9.40 17.01
N LEU A 289 -17.43 9.16 15.87
CA LEU A 289 -17.21 10.17 14.83
C LEU A 289 -18.51 10.85 14.34
N SER A 290 -19.63 10.13 14.29
CA SER A 290 -20.93 10.68 13.90
C SER A 290 -21.44 11.78 14.83
N GLU A 291 -20.98 11.80 16.07
CA GLU A 291 -21.39 12.75 17.12
C GLU A 291 -20.46 13.96 17.20
N VAL A 292 -19.30 13.92 16.53
CA VAL A 292 -18.30 14.99 16.56
C VAL A 292 -18.85 16.22 15.82
N ARG A 293 -18.89 17.36 16.50
CA ARG A 293 -19.35 18.66 15.95
C ARG A 293 -18.22 19.39 15.24
N ALA A 294 -18.58 20.31 14.35
CA ALA A 294 -17.60 21.11 13.58
C ALA A 294 -16.57 21.83 14.49
N GLY A 295 -16.99 22.34 15.66
CA GLY A 295 -16.09 22.98 16.64
C GLY A 295 -15.18 22.02 17.42
N GLU A 296 -15.37 20.70 17.28
CA GLU A 296 -14.66 19.68 18.05
C GLU A 296 -13.69 18.87 17.15
N LEU A 297 -13.53 19.25 15.89
CA LEU A 297 -12.68 18.52 14.93
C LEU A 297 -11.21 18.42 15.37
N ALA A 298 -10.74 19.34 16.22
CA ALA A 298 -9.41 19.25 16.82
C ALA A 298 -9.19 17.97 17.64
N ALA A 299 -10.27 17.37 18.18
CA ALA A 299 -10.20 16.12 18.91
C ALA A 299 -9.79 14.91 18.03
N LEU A 300 -9.89 15.04 16.71
CA LEU A 300 -9.41 14.04 15.74
C LEU A 300 -7.90 14.07 15.54
N ASN A 301 -7.19 15.05 16.11
CA ASN A 301 -5.73 15.04 16.09
C ASN A 301 -5.22 14.19 17.26
N ILE A 302 -4.26 13.31 16.94
CA ILE A 302 -3.50 12.58 17.95
C ILE A 302 -2.49 13.53 18.55
N VAL A 303 -2.39 13.52 19.89
CA VAL A 303 -1.38 14.28 20.64
C VAL A 303 -0.21 13.35 20.95
N ILE A 304 0.99 13.73 20.51
CA ILE A 304 2.23 13.00 20.76
C ILE A 304 3.11 13.85 21.66
N ASP A 305 3.74 13.23 22.65
CA ASP A 305 4.74 13.91 23.48
C ASP A 305 5.88 14.42 22.59
N PRO A 306 6.18 15.73 22.57
CA PRO A 306 7.28 16.27 21.81
C PRO A 306 8.63 15.59 22.09
N ALA A 307 8.83 15.04 23.29
CA ALA A 307 10.04 14.29 23.64
C ALA A 307 10.22 13.03 22.79
N VAL A 308 9.13 12.35 22.40
CA VAL A 308 9.18 11.18 21.53
C VAL A 308 9.67 11.58 20.13
N LEU A 309 9.25 12.75 19.64
CA LEU A 309 9.67 13.27 18.35
C LEU A 309 11.14 13.72 18.34
N GLN A 310 11.70 14.07 19.49
CA GLN A 310 13.11 14.48 19.62
C GLN A 310 14.09 13.30 19.60
N LEU A 311 13.59 12.06 19.73
CA LEU A 311 14.41 10.84 19.58
C LEU A 311 14.77 10.57 18.10
N ALA A 312 14.14 11.25 17.16
CA ALA A 312 14.53 11.20 15.76
C ALA A 312 15.92 11.82 15.57
N PRO A 313 16.75 11.29 14.65
CA PRO A 313 18.05 11.91 14.35
C PRO A 313 17.85 13.38 13.97
N THR A 314 18.80 14.22 14.39
CA THR A 314 18.77 15.67 14.12
C THR A 314 18.58 15.91 12.62
N ILE A 315 17.41 16.38 12.26
CA ILE A 315 17.10 16.73 10.87
C ILE A 315 17.68 18.14 10.64
N PRO A 316 18.50 18.36 9.59
CA PRO A 316 18.95 19.68 9.24
C PRO A 316 17.79 20.66 9.10
N ALA A 317 17.95 21.87 9.63
CA ALA A 317 16.92 22.91 9.51
C ALA A 317 16.60 23.19 8.04
N GLY A 318 15.30 23.20 7.72
CA GLY A 318 14.82 23.63 6.40
C GLY A 318 14.63 25.15 6.31
N ILE A 319 14.04 25.61 5.20
CA ILE A 319 13.74 27.03 4.99
C ILE A 319 12.70 27.54 6.01
N PHE A 320 11.85 26.68 6.50
CA PHE A 320 10.75 27.02 7.39
C PHE A 320 10.99 26.65 8.87
N GLY A 321 12.22 26.37 9.25
CA GLY A 321 12.63 26.04 10.62
C GLY A 321 13.01 24.59 10.82
#